data_e3768494c99fc18d2430fd17370f01ca
#
_entry.id   e3768494c99fc18d2430fd17370f01ca
#
_cell.length_a   1.000
_cell.length_b   1.000
_cell.length_c   1.000
_cell.angle_alpha   90.00
_cell.angle_beta   90.00
_cell.angle_gamma   90.00
#
_symmetry.space_group_name_H-M   'P 1'
#
loop_
_entity.id
_entity.type
_entity.pdbx_description
1 polymer ?
#
loop_
_entity_poly.entity_id
_entity_poly.type
_entity_poly.pdbx_seq_one_letter_code
_entity_poly.pdbx_strand_id
1 'polypeptide(L)'
;ELLAKKADAVLARMEILVDDGKLSLSVQEVLDDRIICTVVKGGKLSNRKSINIPNFDIAMPYMSKADRDDLEFGLSMGVQYVAASFVRSEDDVMMLRDYMDSLGYDDVEIISKIENQSGVNHIDGIIQKSDGIMVARGDMGVEIPFIKLPAIQKMLINKCIASGKYVITATQMLESMTHSPRPTRAEISDVANAVYDGTSAVMLSGESAAGQYPVESVKALSSICREAESNEE
;
A
#
# COMPACT_ATOMS: atom_id res chain seq x y z
N GLU A 1 1.53 -14.77 19.45
CA GLU A 1 2.33 -16.01 19.46
C GLU A 1 3.58 -15.90 18.56
N LEU A 2 3.48 -15.34 17.36
CA LEU A 2 4.64 -15.13 16.46
C LEU A 2 5.60 -14.03 16.93
N LEU A 3 5.09 -12.96 17.52
CA LEU A 3 5.89 -11.86 18.06
C LEU A 3 6.71 -12.29 19.29
N ALA A 4 6.20 -13.21 20.09
CA ALA A 4 6.89 -13.70 21.29
C ALA A 4 8.15 -14.52 20.98
N LYS A 5 8.26 -15.15 19.82
CA LYS A 5 9.35 -16.10 19.51
C LYS A 5 10.68 -15.50 19.03
N LYS A 6 10.81 -14.16 18.82
CA LYS A 6 12.04 -13.52 18.31
C LYS A 6 12.48 -12.25 19.06
N ALA A 7 12.12 -12.10 20.32
CA ALA A 7 11.91 -10.77 20.86
C ALA A 7 12.82 -10.27 21.98
N ASP A 8 13.94 -10.85 22.28
CA ASP A 8 14.62 -10.54 23.56
C ASP A 8 15.33 -9.18 23.67
N ALA A 9 15.62 -8.49 22.59
CA ALA A 9 16.32 -7.20 22.71
C ALA A 9 15.80 -6.08 21.79
N VAL A 10 15.17 -6.42 20.67
CA VAL A 10 14.81 -5.44 19.63
C VAL A 10 13.42 -4.84 19.85
N LEU A 11 12.50 -5.60 20.43
CA LEU A 11 11.12 -5.17 20.64
C LEU A 11 10.93 -4.24 21.85
N ALA A 12 11.84 -4.24 22.82
CA ALA A 12 11.78 -3.31 23.93
C ALA A 12 12.02 -1.87 23.43
N ARG A 13 10.98 -1.03 23.50
CA ARG A 13 10.87 0.36 23.01
C ARG A 13 10.33 0.51 21.58
N MET A 14 9.90 -0.56 20.91
CA MET A 14 9.21 -0.43 19.63
C MET A 14 7.81 0.15 19.82
N GLU A 15 7.35 0.83 18.82
CA GLU A 15 5.99 1.34 18.74
C GLU A 15 5.12 0.32 17.97
N ILE A 16 3.95 0.02 18.53
CA ILE A 16 2.91 -0.76 17.84
C ILE A 16 1.79 0.20 17.49
N LEU A 17 1.49 0.30 16.22
CA LEU A 17 0.40 1.09 15.70
C LEU A 17 -0.83 0.20 15.47
N VAL A 18 -2.01 0.70 15.85
CA VAL A 18 -3.27 -0.03 15.71
C VAL A 18 -4.28 0.87 15.02
N ASP A 19 -5.13 0.29 14.14
CA ASP A 19 -6.14 1.01 13.36
C ASP A 19 -5.50 2.17 12.56
N ASP A 20 -4.53 1.83 11.71
CA ASP A 20 -3.80 2.74 10.83
C ASP A 20 -3.16 3.92 11.58
N GLY A 21 -2.59 3.62 12.76
CA GLY A 21 -1.91 4.60 13.61
C GLY A 21 -2.84 5.54 14.40
N LYS A 22 -4.13 5.26 14.46
CA LYS A 22 -5.07 6.01 15.32
C LYS A 22 -4.76 5.77 16.79
N LEU A 23 -4.33 4.56 17.13
CA LEU A 23 -3.80 4.22 18.45
C LEU A 23 -2.33 3.85 18.34
N SER A 24 -1.57 4.18 19.38
CA SER A 24 -0.15 3.90 19.46
C SER A 24 0.20 3.33 20.83
N LEU A 25 0.98 2.27 20.83
CA LEU A 25 1.42 1.52 22.01
C LEU A 25 2.95 1.47 22.01
N SER A 26 3.58 1.70 23.16
CA SER A 26 5.02 1.50 23.35
C SER A 26 5.26 0.18 24.07
N VAL A 27 6.06 -0.70 23.50
CA VAL A 27 6.42 -1.99 24.09
C VAL A 27 7.29 -1.75 25.32
N GLN A 28 6.89 -2.34 26.45
CA GLN A 28 7.62 -2.29 27.70
C GLN A 28 8.32 -3.60 27.99
N GLU A 29 7.63 -4.71 27.76
CA GLU A 29 8.12 -6.03 28.04
C GLU A 29 7.52 -7.06 27.05
N VAL A 30 8.31 -8.03 26.67
CA VAL A 30 7.88 -9.16 25.83
C VAL A 30 8.02 -10.44 26.64
N LEU A 31 6.90 -11.13 26.81
CA LEU A 31 6.82 -12.42 27.51
C LEU A 31 6.53 -13.53 26.49
N ASP A 32 6.62 -14.78 26.90
CA ASP A 32 6.45 -15.94 26.01
C ASP A 32 5.09 -15.95 25.27
N ASP A 33 4.03 -15.47 25.92
CA ASP A 33 2.65 -15.55 25.45
C ASP A 33 1.99 -14.18 25.24
N ARG A 34 2.66 -13.07 25.61
CA ARG A 34 2.09 -11.71 25.56
C ARG A 34 3.13 -10.63 25.46
N ILE A 35 2.70 -9.45 25.01
CA ILE A 35 3.50 -8.23 25.00
C ILE A 35 2.82 -7.22 25.93
N ILE A 36 3.58 -6.68 26.88
CA ILE A 36 3.12 -5.62 27.77
C ILE A 36 3.47 -4.27 27.16
N CYS A 37 2.45 -3.44 26.96
CA CYS A 37 2.62 -2.13 26.34
C CYS A 37 2.06 -0.99 27.21
N THR A 38 2.64 0.17 27.07
CA THR A 38 2.05 1.42 27.53
C THR A 38 1.30 2.09 26.39
N VAL A 39 0.07 2.53 26.64
CA VAL A 39 -0.71 3.30 25.67
C VAL A 39 -0.11 4.70 25.56
N VAL A 40 0.44 5.05 24.39
CA VAL A 40 0.97 6.37 24.07
C VAL A 40 -0.16 7.27 23.55
N LYS A 41 -0.91 6.77 22.58
CA LYS A 41 -2.08 7.43 22.04
C LYS A 41 -3.27 6.49 22.14
N GLY A 42 -4.22 6.83 22.98
CA GLY A 42 -5.44 6.05 23.19
C GLY A 42 -6.56 6.42 22.26
N GLY A 43 -7.61 5.59 22.25
CA GLY A 43 -8.82 5.80 21.46
C GLY A 43 -9.77 4.63 21.58
N LYS A 44 -10.81 4.62 20.75
CA LYS A 44 -11.76 3.51 20.68
C LYS A 44 -11.14 2.37 19.89
N LEU A 45 -10.96 1.22 20.54
CA LEU A 45 -10.54 -0.02 19.89
C LEU A 45 -11.75 -0.86 19.54
N SER A 46 -11.84 -1.32 18.31
CA SER A 46 -12.85 -2.26 17.83
C SER A 46 -12.22 -3.54 17.28
N ASN A 47 -13.05 -4.54 16.97
CA ASN A 47 -12.57 -5.81 16.43
C ASN A 47 -11.98 -5.67 15.02
N ARG A 48 -11.08 -6.57 14.64
CA ARG A 48 -10.49 -6.71 13.31
C ARG A 48 -9.76 -5.44 12.85
N LYS A 49 -8.93 -4.88 13.75
CA LYS A 49 -8.09 -3.73 13.42
C LYS A 49 -6.69 -4.18 13.00
N SER A 50 -6.14 -3.46 12.03
CA SER A 50 -4.75 -3.64 11.59
C SER A 50 -3.77 -3.36 12.73
N ILE A 51 -2.65 -4.07 12.70
CA ILE A 51 -1.49 -3.84 13.57
C ILE A 51 -0.28 -3.66 12.68
N ASN A 52 0.41 -2.55 12.85
CA ASN A 52 1.68 -2.26 12.18
C ASN A 52 2.77 -2.08 13.23
N ILE A 53 3.96 -2.57 12.93
CA ILE A 53 5.15 -2.40 13.77
C ILE A 53 6.22 -1.77 12.86
N PRO A 54 6.33 -0.44 12.86
CA PRO A 54 7.24 0.27 11.96
C PRO A 54 8.70 -0.21 12.14
N ASN A 55 9.40 -0.37 11.02
CA ASN A 55 10.78 -0.84 10.95
C ASN A 55 11.02 -2.26 11.52
N PHE A 56 9.99 -3.09 11.57
CA PHE A 56 10.11 -4.47 12.00
C PHE A 56 9.51 -5.44 10.98
N ASP A 57 10.36 -6.28 10.39
CA ASP A 57 9.92 -7.33 9.48
C ASP A 57 9.45 -8.55 10.26
N ILE A 58 8.15 -8.78 10.27
CA ILE A 58 7.57 -9.97 10.87
C ILE A 58 7.87 -11.17 9.95
N ALA A 59 8.57 -12.16 10.47
CA ALA A 59 8.90 -13.38 9.75
C ALA A 59 7.65 -14.26 9.55
N MET A 60 6.76 -13.84 8.66
CA MET A 60 5.57 -14.59 8.25
C MET A 60 5.70 -14.99 6.77
N PRO A 61 5.16 -16.16 6.38
CA PRO A 61 5.00 -16.48 4.96
C PRO A 61 4.25 -15.34 4.26
N TYR A 62 4.68 -15.00 3.04
CA TYR A 62 4.03 -13.91 2.28
C TYR A 62 2.56 -14.20 1.99
N MET A 63 2.26 -15.43 1.55
CA MET A 63 0.89 -15.86 1.32
C MET A 63 0.42 -16.84 2.39
N SER A 64 -0.68 -16.51 3.06
CA SER A 64 -1.41 -17.44 3.92
C SER A 64 -2.23 -18.45 3.09
N LYS A 65 -2.85 -19.43 3.76
CA LYS A 65 -3.82 -20.31 3.07
C LYS A 65 -5.02 -19.54 2.53
N ALA A 66 -5.53 -18.56 3.28
CA ALA A 66 -6.68 -17.75 2.85
C ALA A 66 -6.32 -16.94 1.60
N ASP A 67 -5.12 -16.33 1.54
CA ASP A 67 -4.66 -15.58 0.37
C ASP A 67 -4.60 -16.48 -0.88
N ARG A 68 -4.17 -17.74 -0.73
CA ARG A 68 -4.14 -18.71 -1.83
C ARG A 68 -5.55 -19.07 -2.31
N ASP A 69 -6.46 -19.37 -1.37
CA ASP A 69 -7.84 -19.73 -1.67
C ASP A 69 -8.54 -18.56 -2.42
N ASP A 70 -8.34 -17.31 -1.97
CA ASP A 70 -8.88 -16.10 -2.60
C ASP A 70 -8.26 -15.83 -3.97
N LEU A 71 -6.94 -16.04 -4.12
CA LEU A 71 -6.23 -15.88 -5.39
C LEU A 71 -6.74 -16.91 -6.43
N GLU A 72 -6.85 -18.20 -6.07
CA GLU A 72 -7.38 -19.24 -6.94
C GLU A 72 -8.79 -18.88 -7.42
N PHE A 73 -9.64 -18.39 -6.50
CA PHE A 73 -10.98 -17.95 -6.86
C PHE A 73 -10.94 -16.77 -7.84
N GLY A 74 -10.14 -15.73 -7.55
CA GLY A 74 -10.00 -14.56 -8.42
C GLY A 74 -9.52 -14.95 -9.83
N LEU A 75 -8.48 -15.77 -9.90
CA LEU A 75 -7.93 -16.28 -11.17
C LEU A 75 -8.99 -17.06 -11.97
N SER A 76 -9.77 -17.91 -11.31
CA SER A 76 -10.86 -18.67 -11.96
C SER A 76 -11.96 -17.76 -12.54
N MET A 77 -12.10 -16.53 -12.04
CA MET A 77 -13.03 -15.53 -12.55
C MET A 77 -12.48 -14.73 -13.75
N GLY A 78 -11.24 -15.00 -14.17
CA GLY A 78 -10.62 -14.38 -15.34
C GLY A 78 -10.09 -12.97 -15.08
N VAL A 79 -9.56 -12.70 -13.86
CA VAL A 79 -8.87 -11.43 -13.58
C VAL A 79 -7.62 -11.33 -14.46
N GLN A 80 -7.29 -10.11 -14.88
CA GLN A 80 -6.12 -9.81 -15.70
C GLN A 80 -4.95 -9.27 -14.86
N TYR A 81 -5.24 -8.74 -13.68
CA TYR A 81 -4.27 -8.14 -12.77
C TYR A 81 -4.47 -8.64 -11.36
N VAL A 82 -3.36 -8.88 -10.67
CA VAL A 82 -3.33 -9.16 -9.24
C VAL A 82 -2.57 -8.04 -8.53
N ALA A 83 -3.25 -7.28 -7.68
CA ALA A 83 -2.63 -6.27 -6.84
C ALA A 83 -2.12 -6.93 -5.55
N ALA A 84 -0.81 -7.16 -5.48
CA ALA A 84 -0.12 -7.85 -4.41
C ALA A 84 0.18 -6.89 -3.25
N SER A 85 -0.53 -7.03 -2.12
CA SER A 85 -0.36 -6.18 -0.94
C SER A 85 0.89 -6.54 -0.13
N PHE A 86 1.46 -5.54 0.54
CA PHE A 86 2.56 -5.67 1.49
C PHE A 86 3.80 -6.41 0.95
N VAL A 87 4.13 -6.21 -0.32
CA VAL A 87 5.35 -6.75 -0.92
C VAL A 87 6.58 -6.15 -0.22
N ARG A 88 7.51 -7.02 0.21
CA ARG A 88 8.72 -6.64 0.97
C ARG A 88 9.99 -6.77 0.16
N SER A 89 10.01 -7.73 -0.77
CA SER A 89 11.16 -8.04 -1.62
C SER A 89 10.73 -8.70 -2.93
N GLU A 90 11.66 -8.89 -3.84
CA GLU A 90 11.48 -9.66 -5.06
C GLU A 90 11.09 -11.12 -4.82
N ASP A 91 11.49 -11.71 -3.68
CA ASP A 91 11.13 -13.08 -3.32
C ASP A 91 9.63 -13.23 -3.09
N ASP A 92 8.98 -12.23 -2.49
CA ASP A 92 7.51 -12.21 -2.32
C ASP A 92 6.81 -12.22 -3.69
N VAL A 93 7.32 -11.44 -4.66
CA VAL A 93 6.76 -11.37 -6.02
C VAL A 93 6.96 -12.70 -6.75
N MET A 94 8.17 -13.28 -6.67
CA MET A 94 8.46 -14.57 -7.28
C MET A 94 7.60 -15.69 -6.70
N MET A 95 7.41 -15.71 -5.37
CA MET A 95 6.52 -16.69 -4.73
C MET A 95 5.10 -16.62 -5.27
N LEU A 96 4.57 -15.40 -5.48
CA LEU A 96 3.25 -15.19 -6.04
C LEU A 96 3.21 -15.64 -7.51
N ARG A 97 4.21 -15.27 -8.33
CA ARG A 97 4.33 -15.67 -9.73
C ARG A 97 4.38 -17.18 -9.87
N ASP A 98 5.30 -17.84 -9.15
CA ASP A 98 5.47 -19.29 -9.20
C ASP A 98 4.17 -20.02 -8.81
N TYR A 99 3.42 -19.47 -7.87
CA TYR A 99 2.12 -20.04 -7.49
C TYR A 99 1.08 -19.89 -8.62
N MET A 100 0.95 -18.73 -9.23
CA MET A 100 0.05 -18.48 -10.35
C MET A 100 0.39 -19.35 -11.56
N ASP A 101 1.68 -19.44 -11.90
CA ASP A 101 2.18 -20.30 -12.99
C ASP A 101 1.87 -21.78 -12.75
N SER A 102 1.99 -22.25 -11.49
CA SER A 102 1.65 -23.63 -11.12
C SER A 102 0.17 -23.97 -11.32
N LEU A 103 -0.69 -22.94 -11.34
CA LEU A 103 -2.13 -23.05 -11.62
C LEU A 103 -2.48 -22.83 -13.11
N GLY A 104 -1.48 -22.47 -13.94
CA GLY A 104 -1.66 -22.24 -15.38
C GLY A 104 -2.10 -20.82 -15.74
N TYR A 105 -1.81 -19.82 -14.89
CA TYR A 105 -2.13 -18.40 -15.08
C TYR A 105 -0.86 -17.55 -15.23
N ASP A 106 -0.04 -17.85 -16.23
CA ASP A 106 1.23 -17.18 -16.55
C ASP A 106 1.06 -15.82 -17.24
N ASP A 107 -0.13 -15.55 -17.78
CA ASP A 107 -0.51 -14.32 -18.48
C ASP A 107 -1.10 -13.22 -17.58
N VAL A 108 -1.38 -13.52 -16.32
CA VAL A 108 -1.95 -12.55 -15.36
C VAL A 108 -0.83 -11.66 -14.81
N GLU A 109 -1.02 -10.35 -14.91
CA GLU A 109 -0.03 -9.35 -14.48
C GLU A 109 -0.04 -9.11 -12.97
N ILE A 110 1.15 -8.91 -12.37
CA ILE A 110 1.32 -8.60 -10.95
C ILE A 110 1.63 -7.11 -10.77
N ILE A 111 0.78 -6.41 -10.04
CA ILE A 111 1.00 -5.04 -9.58
C ILE A 111 1.41 -5.10 -8.11
N SER A 112 2.69 -4.92 -7.84
CA SER A 112 3.22 -4.94 -6.47
C SER A 112 2.92 -3.64 -5.74
N LYS A 113 2.25 -3.74 -4.57
CA LYS A 113 1.91 -2.58 -3.73
C LYS A 113 3.05 -2.30 -2.76
N ILE A 114 3.61 -1.10 -2.85
CA ILE A 114 4.66 -0.62 -1.96
C ILE A 114 4.00 0.11 -0.80
N GLU A 115 4.02 -0.54 0.35
CA GLU A 115 3.26 -0.16 1.55
C GLU A 115 4.13 -0.06 2.81
N ASN A 116 5.40 -0.48 2.73
CA ASN A 116 6.30 -0.58 3.87
C ASN A 116 7.74 -0.17 3.50
N GLN A 117 8.58 0.04 4.53
CA GLN A 117 9.97 0.45 4.34
C GLN A 117 10.80 -0.63 3.63
N SER A 118 10.51 -1.92 3.87
CA SER A 118 11.24 -3.03 3.24
C SER A 118 11.02 -3.02 1.72
N GLY A 119 9.77 -2.84 1.26
CA GLY A 119 9.45 -2.71 -0.16
C GLY A 119 10.14 -1.51 -0.82
N VAL A 120 10.24 -0.38 -0.11
CA VAL A 120 11.01 0.79 -0.60
C VAL A 120 12.50 0.46 -0.72
N ASN A 121 13.07 -0.26 0.25
CA ASN A 121 14.48 -0.62 0.24
C ASN A 121 14.85 -1.62 -0.87
N HIS A 122 13.94 -2.53 -1.23
CA HIS A 122 14.14 -3.57 -2.25
C HIS A 122 13.47 -3.25 -3.59
N ILE A 123 13.11 -1.99 -3.80
CA ILE A 123 12.27 -1.58 -4.95
C ILE A 123 12.84 -2.00 -6.31
N ASP A 124 14.15 -2.00 -6.50
CA ASP A 124 14.76 -2.33 -7.79
C ASP A 124 14.52 -3.81 -8.15
N GLY A 125 14.66 -4.73 -7.18
CA GLY A 125 14.34 -6.14 -7.37
C GLY A 125 12.85 -6.37 -7.59
N ILE A 126 12.00 -5.67 -6.82
CA ILE A 126 10.54 -5.75 -6.96
C ILE A 126 10.08 -5.31 -8.35
N ILE A 127 10.58 -4.16 -8.86
CA ILE A 127 10.25 -3.66 -10.21
C ILE A 127 10.64 -4.68 -11.29
N GLN A 128 11.80 -5.32 -11.16
CA GLN A 128 12.24 -6.31 -12.14
C GLN A 128 11.34 -7.54 -12.23
N LYS A 129 10.71 -7.94 -11.12
CA LYS A 129 9.86 -9.13 -11.02
C LYS A 129 8.36 -8.86 -11.18
N SER A 130 7.96 -7.59 -11.10
CA SER A 130 6.57 -7.15 -11.24
C SER A 130 6.28 -6.66 -12.66
N ASP A 131 5.01 -6.64 -13.03
CA ASP A 131 4.53 -6.00 -14.26
C ASP A 131 4.23 -4.52 -14.04
N GLY A 132 3.88 -4.15 -12.81
CA GLY A 132 3.72 -2.78 -12.39
C GLY A 132 3.85 -2.60 -10.88
N ILE A 133 3.84 -1.35 -10.44
CA ILE A 133 3.95 -0.94 -9.04
C ILE A 133 2.77 -0.07 -8.66
N MET A 134 2.26 -0.23 -7.44
CA MET A 134 1.32 0.72 -6.84
C MET A 134 1.98 1.43 -5.66
N VAL A 135 2.00 2.75 -5.72
CA VAL A 135 2.41 3.61 -4.61
C VAL A 135 1.21 3.77 -3.67
N ALA A 136 1.11 2.90 -2.68
CA ALA A 136 -0.02 2.83 -1.75
C ALA A 136 0.23 3.75 -0.55
N ARG A 137 0.00 5.05 -0.74
CA ARG A 137 0.39 6.12 0.18
C ARG A 137 -0.25 6.03 1.56
N GLY A 138 -1.45 5.47 1.65
CA GLY A 138 -2.18 5.30 2.91
C GLY A 138 -1.42 4.41 3.89
N ASP A 139 -1.20 3.15 3.50
CA ASP A 139 -0.50 2.16 4.32
C ASP A 139 0.98 2.54 4.51
N MET A 140 1.62 3.01 3.44
CA MET A 140 2.99 3.52 3.51
C MET A 140 3.14 4.64 4.55
N GLY A 141 2.16 5.54 4.67
CA GLY A 141 2.17 6.65 5.63
C GLY A 141 1.94 6.23 7.08
N VAL A 142 1.53 4.98 7.33
CA VAL A 142 1.47 4.41 8.68
C VAL A 142 2.86 3.95 9.14
N GLU A 143 3.65 3.38 8.24
CA GLU A 143 4.96 2.79 8.57
C GLU A 143 6.14 3.74 8.35
N ILE A 144 6.02 4.66 7.40
CA ILE A 144 7.08 5.60 7.02
C ILE A 144 6.66 7.00 7.45
N PRO A 145 7.57 7.82 8.02
CA PRO A 145 7.25 9.20 8.34
C PRO A 145 6.65 9.94 7.14
N PHE A 146 5.45 10.49 7.31
CA PHE A 146 4.67 11.11 6.23
C PHE A 146 5.41 12.19 5.45
N ILE A 147 6.35 12.88 6.10
CA ILE A 147 7.20 13.90 5.45
C ILE A 147 8.10 13.33 4.33
N LYS A 148 8.34 12.01 4.31
CA LYS A 148 9.16 11.33 3.29
C LYS A 148 8.34 10.88 2.08
N LEU A 149 7.02 10.75 2.22
CA LEU A 149 6.16 10.16 1.18
C LEU A 149 6.27 10.86 -0.17
N PRO A 150 6.27 12.20 -0.28
CA PRO A 150 6.37 12.85 -1.58
C PRO A 150 7.66 12.52 -2.33
N ALA A 151 8.79 12.45 -1.62
CA ALA A 151 10.07 12.08 -2.23
C ALA A 151 10.11 10.61 -2.65
N ILE A 152 9.55 9.71 -1.83
CA ILE A 152 9.44 8.29 -2.14
C ILE A 152 8.53 8.09 -3.36
N GLN A 153 7.36 8.72 -3.41
CA GLN A 153 6.45 8.65 -4.56
C GLN A 153 7.17 9.03 -5.86
N LYS A 154 7.84 10.17 -5.90
CA LYS A 154 8.61 10.61 -7.08
C LYS A 154 9.70 9.62 -7.46
N MET A 155 10.43 9.09 -6.50
CA MET A 155 11.47 8.09 -6.72
C MET A 155 10.89 6.80 -7.32
N LEU A 156 9.76 6.30 -6.79
CA LEU A 156 9.08 5.10 -7.29
C LEU A 156 8.58 5.31 -8.72
N ILE A 157 7.93 6.43 -9.02
CA ILE A 157 7.44 6.77 -10.35
C ILE A 157 8.62 6.80 -11.33
N ASN A 158 9.69 7.52 -11.03
CA ASN A 158 10.86 7.63 -11.89
C ASN A 158 11.53 6.28 -12.18
N LYS A 159 11.63 5.41 -11.17
CA LYS A 159 12.19 4.06 -11.34
C LYS A 159 11.33 3.18 -12.24
N CYS A 160 10.01 3.25 -12.10
CA CYS A 160 9.07 2.53 -12.96
C CYS A 160 9.17 3.01 -14.41
N ILE A 161 9.17 4.31 -14.65
CA ILE A 161 9.34 4.90 -15.99
C ILE A 161 10.66 4.43 -16.62
N ALA A 162 11.77 4.52 -15.88
CA ALA A 162 13.07 4.09 -16.35
C ALA A 162 13.14 2.59 -16.70
N SER A 163 12.27 1.79 -16.09
CA SER A 163 12.17 0.34 -16.30
C SER A 163 11.06 -0.06 -17.29
N GLY A 164 10.33 0.91 -17.83
CA GLY A 164 9.19 0.64 -18.74
C GLY A 164 8.03 -0.10 -18.07
N LYS A 165 7.84 0.11 -16.76
CA LYS A 165 6.80 -0.54 -15.96
C LYS A 165 5.68 0.42 -15.59
N TYR A 166 4.45 -0.12 -15.45
CA TYR A 166 3.32 0.66 -14.95
C TYR A 166 3.56 1.16 -13.53
N VAL A 167 3.07 2.36 -13.24
CA VAL A 167 3.01 2.87 -11.88
C VAL A 167 1.64 3.49 -11.60
N ILE A 168 1.04 3.08 -10.49
CA ILE A 168 -0.26 3.56 -10.05
C ILE A 168 -0.05 4.38 -8.78
N THR A 169 -0.45 5.66 -8.78
CA THR A 169 -0.48 6.46 -7.56
C THR A 169 -1.84 6.33 -6.90
N ALA A 170 -1.86 5.82 -5.67
CA ALA A 170 -3.07 5.38 -4.99
C ALA A 170 -3.24 5.99 -3.61
N THR A 171 -4.50 6.00 -3.16
CA THR A 171 -5.01 6.40 -1.85
C THR A 171 -4.93 7.91 -1.57
N GLN A 172 -5.98 8.42 -0.93
CA GLN A 172 -6.10 9.82 -0.52
C GLN A 172 -5.93 10.83 -1.67
N MET A 173 -6.35 10.46 -2.90
CA MET A 173 -6.25 11.34 -4.05
C MET A 173 -7.28 12.47 -3.97
N LEU A 174 -8.55 12.13 -3.68
CA LEU A 174 -9.66 13.06 -3.52
C LEU A 174 -10.46 12.73 -2.24
N GLU A 175 -9.78 12.42 -1.15
CA GLU A 175 -10.35 11.88 0.10
C GLU A 175 -11.53 12.71 0.63
N SER A 176 -11.47 14.04 0.51
CA SER A 176 -12.58 14.93 0.94
C SER A 176 -13.87 14.64 0.20
N MET A 177 -13.79 14.07 -1.01
CA MET A 177 -14.97 13.74 -1.81
C MET A 177 -15.74 12.51 -1.31
N THR A 178 -15.24 11.82 -0.31
CA THR A 178 -16.05 10.84 0.44
C THR A 178 -17.29 11.50 1.06
N HIS A 179 -17.19 12.78 1.44
CA HIS A 179 -18.24 13.55 2.11
C HIS A 179 -18.55 14.90 1.45
N SER A 180 -17.79 15.33 0.45
CA SER A 180 -17.94 16.61 -0.26
C SER A 180 -18.14 16.40 -1.76
N PRO A 181 -19.04 17.14 -2.42
CA PRO A 181 -19.24 17.03 -3.86
C PRO A 181 -18.10 17.64 -4.69
N ARG A 182 -17.11 18.28 -4.05
CA ARG A 182 -15.96 18.91 -4.69
C ARG A 182 -14.68 18.64 -3.90
N PRO A 183 -13.55 18.41 -4.58
CA PRO A 183 -12.26 18.23 -3.94
C PRO A 183 -11.73 19.57 -3.41
N THR A 184 -10.77 19.48 -2.50
CA THR A 184 -9.97 20.61 -2.05
C THR A 184 -8.95 21.02 -3.12
N ARG A 185 -8.41 22.25 -3.03
CA ARG A 185 -7.34 22.71 -3.92
C ARG A 185 -6.05 21.90 -3.76
N ALA A 186 -5.76 21.43 -2.55
CA ALA A 186 -4.61 20.59 -2.28
C ALA A 186 -4.72 19.24 -3.00
N GLU A 187 -5.89 18.60 -2.96
CA GLU A 187 -6.16 17.35 -3.66
C GLU A 187 -6.08 17.50 -5.19
N ILE A 188 -6.63 18.58 -5.74
CA ILE A 188 -6.49 18.88 -7.18
C ILE A 188 -5.01 18.98 -7.55
N SER A 189 -4.23 19.70 -6.74
CA SER A 189 -2.79 19.84 -6.96
C SER A 189 -2.05 18.52 -6.81
N ASP A 190 -2.43 17.67 -5.87
CA ASP A 190 -1.82 16.35 -5.64
C ASP A 190 -2.03 15.41 -6.84
N VAL A 191 -3.27 15.33 -7.35
CA VAL A 191 -3.58 14.56 -8.57
C VAL A 191 -2.79 15.07 -9.76
N ALA A 192 -2.80 16.39 -10.01
CA ALA A 192 -2.09 16.98 -11.13
C ALA A 192 -0.57 16.71 -11.04
N ASN A 193 0.02 16.86 -9.84
CA ASN A 193 1.44 16.56 -9.64
C ASN A 193 1.77 15.09 -9.89
N ALA A 194 0.90 14.15 -9.52
CA ALA A 194 1.11 12.73 -9.84
C ALA A 194 1.15 12.49 -11.35
N VAL A 195 0.29 13.17 -12.12
CA VAL A 195 0.31 13.13 -13.59
C VAL A 195 1.60 13.74 -14.14
N TYR A 196 1.98 14.94 -13.70
CA TYR A 196 3.24 15.60 -14.11
C TYR A 196 4.49 14.80 -13.73
N ASP A 197 4.44 14.00 -12.66
CA ASP A 197 5.51 13.10 -12.30
C ASP A 197 5.59 11.86 -13.22
N GLY A 198 4.60 11.65 -14.09
CA GLY A 198 4.54 10.59 -15.09
C GLY A 198 3.91 9.29 -14.57
N THR A 199 3.01 9.35 -13.57
CA THR A 199 2.27 8.15 -13.15
C THR A 199 1.43 7.59 -14.29
N SER A 200 1.38 6.27 -14.45
CA SER A 200 0.59 5.62 -15.51
C SER A 200 -0.91 5.65 -15.22
N ALA A 201 -1.27 5.67 -13.93
CA ALA A 201 -2.65 5.76 -13.48
C ALA A 201 -2.74 6.40 -12.09
N VAL A 202 -3.92 6.93 -11.77
CA VAL A 202 -4.30 7.35 -10.42
C VAL A 202 -5.52 6.56 -9.97
N MET A 203 -5.62 6.24 -8.69
CA MET A 203 -6.66 5.37 -8.17
C MET A 203 -7.49 6.06 -7.08
N LEU A 204 -8.81 6.02 -7.22
CA LEU A 204 -9.76 6.29 -6.14
C LEU A 204 -9.96 5.04 -5.29
N SER A 205 -10.21 5.21 -4.01
CA SER A 205 -10.50 4.15 -3.03
C SER A 205 -11.88 4.39 -2.40
N GLY A 206 -11.92 4.90 -1.19
CA GLY A 206 -13.14 5.21 -0.45
C GLY A 206 -14.07 6.18 -1.19
N GLU A 207 -13.52 7.11 -1.95
CA GLU A 207 -14.25 8.15 -2.70
C GLU A 207 -15.28 7.55 -3.66
N SER A 208 -14.93 6.45 -4.34
CA SER A 208 -15.81 5.75 -5.28
C SER A 208 -16.46 4.50 -4.69
N ALA A 209 -15.83 3.84 -3.70
CA ALA A 209 -16.31 2.57 -3.15
C ALA A 209 -17.36 2.74 -2.04
N ALA A 210 -17.24 3.79 -1.22
CA ALA A 210 -18.07 4.00 -0.04
C ALA A 210 -18.48 5.46 0.18
N GLY A 211 -17.94 6.39 -0.61
CA GLY A 211 -18.24 7.83 -0.51
C GLY A 211 -19.65 8.19 -0.94
N GLN A 212 -20.07 9.38 -0.58
CA GLN A 212 -21.39 9.92 -0.94
C GLN A 212 -21.47 10.43 -2.38
N TYR A 213 -20.31 10.68 -3.02
CA TYR A 213 -20.20 11.30 -4.34
C TYR A 213 -19.32 10.50 -5.31
N PRO A 214 -19.61 9.19 -5.56
CA PRO A 214 -18.72 8.33 -6.33
C PRO A 214 -18.57 8.77 -7.80
N VAL A 215 -19.66 9.18 -8.43
CA VAL A 215 -19.67 9.62 -9.85
C VAL A 215 -18.93 10.95 -10.00
N GLU A 216 -19.16 11.89 -9.10
CA GLU A 216 -18.51 13.20 -9.05
C GLU A 216 -17.01 13.04 -8.81
N SER A 217 -16.60 12.11 -7.97
CA SER A 217 -15.19 11.81 -7.70
C SER A 217 -14.46 11.32 -8.95
N VAL A 218 -15.06 10.39 -9.70
CA VAL A 218 -14.49 9.91 -10.97
C VAL A 218 -14.43 11.03 -12.01
N LYS A 219 -15.49 11.85 -12.11
CA LYS A 219 -15.50 13.00 -13.03
C LYS A 219 -14.43 14.04 -12.68
N ALA A 220 -14.28 14.34 -11.38
CA ALA A 220 -13.28 15.29 -10.92
C ALA A 220 -11.87 14.77 -11.22
N LEU A 221 -11.58 13.51 -10.85
CA LEU A 221 -10.29 12.87 -11.14
C LEU A 221 -9.95 12.91 -12.63
N SER A 222 -10.88 12.46 -13.48
CA SER A 222 -10.70 12.45 -14.93
C SER A 222 -10.48 13.87 -15.51
N SER A 223 -11.17 14.87 -14.97
CA SER A 223 -11.01 16.25 -15.45
C SER A 223 -9.65 16.83 -15.07
N ILE A 224 -9.16 16.53 -13.86
CA ILE A 224 -7.84 16.98 -13.40
C ILE A 224 -6.73 16.31 -14.23
N CYS A 225 -6.82 14.99 -14.46
CA CYS A 225 -5.83 14.29 -15.27
C CYS A 225 -5.76 14.86 -16.69
N ARG A 226 -6.90 15.02 -17.36
CA ARG A 226 -6.93 15.59 -18.73
C ARG A 226 -6.36 17.00 -18.80
N GLU A 227 -6.65 17.85 -17.82
CA GLU A 227 -6.11 19.20 -17.76
C GLU A 227 -4.59 19.16 -17.56
N ALA A 228 -4.10 18.30 -16.66
CA ALA A 228 -2.68 18.12 -16.44
C ALA A 228 -1.97 17.63 -17.72
N GLU A 229 -2.47 16.56 -18.34
CA GLU A 229 -1.93 16.00 -19.59
C GLU A 229 -1.92 17.03 -20.75
N SER A 230 -2.93 17.93 -20.82
CA SER A 230 -2.98 18.95 -21.87
C SER A 230 -1.96 20.08 -21.69
N ASN A 231 -1.35 20.19 -20.52
CA ASN A 231 -0.36 21.22 -20.18
C ASN A 231 1.05 20.64 -19.96
N GLU A 232 1.28 19.38 -20.29
CA GLU A 232 2.63 18.81 -20.41
C GLU A 232 3.27 19.34 -21.72
N GLU A 233 4.26 20.25 -21.58
CA GLU A 233 5.14 20.69 -22.67
C GLU A 233 6.42 19.85 -22.71
#